data_a3fdcd1b040302a45997935cf0f52102
#
_entry.id   a3fdcd1b040302a45997935cf0f52102
#
_cell.length_a   1.000
_cell.length_b   1.000
_cell.length_c   1.000
_cell.angle_alpha   90.00
_cell.angle_beta   90.00
_cell.angle_gamma   90.00
#
_symmetry.space_group_name_H-M   'P 1'
#
loop_
_entity.id
_entity.type
_entity.pdbx_description
1 polymer ?
#
loop_
_entity_poly.entity_id
_entity_poly.type
_entity_poly.pdbx_seq_one_letter_code
_entity_poly.pdbx_strand_id
1 'polypeptide(L)'
;MFMQTKIFAFAGKGGVGKTSLSAAFVRILSESFPDKRILAVDADPAIGLSMALQMQPSLTLDDIRVQITENIERGKTTEAIELLSEARFHLLDSVVEKDNISFLAIGRPEAAGCYCKVNAYLKRVVETLCENYDFVVI
;
A
#
# COMPACT_ATOMS: atom_id res chain seq x y z
N MET A 1 -9.47 6.60 23.94
CA MET A 1 -9.31 5.14 23.75
C MET A 1 -8.79 4.92 22.33
N PHE A 2 -7.55 4.55 22.20
CA PHE A 2 -6.99 4.24 20.88
C PHE A 2 -7.61 2.93 20.39
N MET A 3 -8.37 2.98 19.28
CA MET A 3 -8.84 1.77 18.64
C MET A 3 -7.64 1.04 18.05
N GLN A 4 -7.44 -0.20 18.44
CA GLN A 4 -6.35 -1.02 17.94
C GLN A 4 -6.70 -1.49 16.51
N THR A 5 -5.90 -1.10 15.54
CA THR A 5 -6.01 -1.60 14.16
C THR A 5 -5.89 -3.12 14.13
N LYS A 6 -6.82 -3.78 13.45
CA LYS A 6 -6.77 -5.24 13.24
C LYS A 6 -6.22 -5.53 11.86
N ILE A 7 -5.16 -6.31 11.79
CA ILE A 7 -4.48 -6.68 10.55
C ILE A 7 -4.78 -8.14 10.21
N PHE A 8 -5.22 -8.39 8.98
CA PHE A 8 -5.49 -9.70 8.40
C PHE A 8 -4.57 -9.90 7.19
N ALA A 9 -3.70 -10.91 7.25
CA ALA A 9 -2.78 -11.22 6.16
C ALA A 9 -3.16 -12.54 5.47
N PHE A 10 -3.32 -12.52 4.16
CA PHE A 10 -3.56 -13.69 3.32
C PHE A 10 -2.25 -14.14 2.70
N ALA A 11 -1.70 -15.24 3.19
CA ALA A 11 -0.45 -15.81 2.70
C ALA A 11 -0.66 -17.21 2.09
N GLY A 12 0.17 -17.56 1.11
CA GLY A 12 0.11 -18.87 0.45
C GLY A 12 0.78 -18.85 -0.92
N LYS A 13 0.87 -20.00 -1.55
CA LYS A 13 1.40 -20.13 -2.92
C LYS A 13 0.53 -19.42 -3.95
N GLY A 14 1.11 -19.04 -5.08
CA GLY A 14 0.36 -18.54 -6.22
C GLY A 14 -0.72 -19.53 -6.68
N GLY A 15 -1.87 -19.03 -7.11
CA GLY A 15 -2.98 -19.84 -7.61
C GLY A 15 -3.90 -20.48 -6.56
N VAL A 16 -3.67 -20.28 -5.26
CA VAL A 16 -4.53 -20.83 -4.19
C VAL A 16 -5.78 -20.01 -3.88
N GLY A 17 -5.98 -18.88 -4.57
CA GLY A 17 -7.17 -18.04 -4.41
C GLY A 17 -7.03 -16.89 -3.39
N LYS A 18 -5.80 -16.49 -3.02
CA LYS A 18 -5.55 -15.37 -2.07
C LYS A 18 -6.29 -14.10 -2.48
N THR A 19 -6.12 -13.67 -3.72
CA THR A 19 -6.76 -12.45 -4.24
C THR A 19 -8.28 -12.48 -4.13
N SER A 20 -8.89 -13.59 -4.53
CA SER A 20 -10.35 -13.76 -4.45
C SER A 20 -10.85 -13.77 -3.00
N LEU A 21 -10.15 -14.45 -2.11
CA LEU A 21 -10.47 -14.49 -0.68
C LEU A 21 -10.29 -13.13 -0.04
N SER A 22 -9.19 -12.43 -0.33
CA SER A 22 -8.94 -11.08 0.20
C SER A 22 -10.02 -10.10 -0.26
N ALA A 23 -10.38 -10.11 -1.54
CA ALA A 23 -11.43 -9.26 -2.08
C ALA A 23 -12.80 -9.54 -1.45
N ALA A 24 -13.16 -10.81 -1.32
CA ALA A 24 -14.41 -11.22 -0.67
C ALA A 24 -14.42 -10.79 0.80
N PHE A 25 -13.32 -10.98 1.51
CA PHE A 25 -13.18 -10.60 2.91
C PHE A 25 -13.29 -9.09 3.13
N VAL A 26 -12.63 -8.28 2.28
CA VAL A 26 -12.74 -6.81 2.31
C VAL A 26 -14.19 -6.37 2.12
N ARG A 27 -14.91 -6.96 1.15
CA ARG A 27 -16.34 -6.66 0.92
C ARG A 27 -17.22 -7.03 2.11
N ILE A 28 -17.02 -8.21 2.68
CA ILE A 28 -17.76 -8.66 3.87
C ILE A 28 -17.51 -7.70 5.04
N LEU A 29 -16.25 -7.28 5.28
CA LEU A 29 -15.93 -6.30 6.32
C LEU A 29 -16.64 -4.97 6.06
N SER A 30 -16.62 -4.49 4.82
CA SER A 30 -17.25 -3.23 4.43
C SER A 30 -18.76 -3.24 4.67
N GLU A 31 -19.41 -4.32 4.29
CA GLU A 31 -20.86 -4.49 4.47
C GLU A 31 -21.26 -4.70 5.94
N SER A 32 -20.43 -5.46 6.68
CA SER A 32 -20.70 -5.78 8.09
C SER A 32 -20.39 -4.63 9.04
N PHE A 33 -19.46 -3.77 8.66
CA PHE A 33 -18.97 -2.65 9.48
C PHE A 33 -18.90 -1.34 8.68
N PRO A 34 -20.05 -0.77 8.27
CA PRO A 34 -20.09 0.39 7.39
C PRO A 34 -19.47 1.66 8.01
N ASP A 35 -19.44 1.75 9.34
CA ASP A 35 -18.85 2.87 10.08
C ASP A 35 -17.34 2.72 10.34
N LYS A 36 -16.73 1.60 9.88
CA LYS A 36 -15.32 1.30 10.06
C LYS A 36 -14.53 1.57 8.80
N ARG A 37 -13.31 2.07 8.96
CA ARG A 37 -12.39 2.33 7.85
C ARG A 37 -11.55 1.09 7.57
N ILE A 38 -11.52 0.66 6.32
CA ILE A 38 -10.81 -0.55 5.86
C ILE A 38 -9.72 -0.14 4.88
N LEU A 39 -8.49 -0.59 5.11
CA LEU A 39 -7.40 -0.49 4.16
C LEU A 39 -7.12 -1.87 3.55
N ALA A 40 -7.30 -1.98 2.26
CA ALA A 40 -6.87 -3.14 1.48
C ALA A 40 -5.49 -2.84 0.88
N VAL A 41 -4.51 -3.69 1.16
CA VAL A 41 -3.13 -3.56 0.67
C VAL A 41 -2.84 -4.72 -0.27
N ASP A 42 -2.53 -4.41 -1.53
CA ASP A 42 -2.06 -5.40 -2.48
C ASP A 42 -0.54 -5.44 -2.49
N ALA A 43 0.01 -6.48 -1.88
CA ALA A 43 1.45 -6.73 -1.85
C ALA A 43 1.92 -7.69 -2.95
N ASP A 44 1.02 -8.17 -3.82
CA ASP A 44 1.36 -9.02 -4.95
C ASP A 44 1.86 -8.17 -6.14
N PRO A 45 3.00 -8.53 -6.76
CA PRO A 45 3.48 -7.83 -7.96
C PRO A 45 2.48 -7.76 -9.11
N ALA A 46 1.57 -8.70 -9.20
CA ALA A 46 0.54 -8.75 -10.24
C ALA A 46 -0.63 -7.78 -10.03
N ILE A 47 -0.75 -7.17 -8.83
CA ILE A 47 -1.79 -6.21 -8.45
C ILE A 47 -3.22 -6.70 -8.79
N GLY A 48 -3.48 -7.98 -8.55
CA GLY A 48 -4.78 -8.60 -8.88
C GLY A 48 -5.93 -8.11 -8.00
N LEU A 49 -5.65 -7.65 -6.78
CA LEU A 49 -6.66 -7.18 -5.84
C LEU A 49 -7.34 -5.89 -6.33
N SER A 50 -6.63 -5.02 -7.05
CA SER A 50 -7.19 -3.81 -7.65
C SER A 50 -8.33 -4.13 -8.61
N MET A 51 -8.13 -5.14 -9.45
CA MET A 51 -9.15 -5.59 -10.40
C MET A 51 -10.36 -6.21 -9.67
N ALA A 52 -10.10 -7.05 -8.67
CA ALA A 52 -11.16 -7.72 -7.90
C ALA A 52 -12.02 -6.74 -7.09
N LEU A 53 -11.43 -5.65 -6.58
CA LEU A 53 -12.13 -4.57 -5.87
C LEU A 53 -12.65 -3.48 -6.81
N GLN A 54 -12.25 -3.45 -8.08
CA GLN A 54 -12.54 -2.38 -9.03
C GLN A 54 -12.02 -1.02 -8.54
N MET A 55 -10.81 -1.00 -8.01
CA MET A 55 -10.13 0.17 -7.46
C MET A 55 -8.76 0.27 -8.13
N GLN A 56 -8.60 1.22 -9.05
CA GLN A 56 -7.38 1.39 -9.86
C GLN A 56 -6.46 2.45 -9.25
N PRO A 57 -5.30 2.07 -8.70
CA PRO A 57 -4.32 3.03 -8.20
C PRO A 57 -3.63 3.75 -9.37
N SER A 58 -3.36 5.03 -9.22
CA SER A 58 -2.56 5.83 -10.16
C SER A 58 -1.06 5.60 -9.98
N LEU A 59 -0.64 5.33 -8.76
CA LEU A 59 0.75 5.08 -8.35
C LEU A 59 0.78 3.91 -7.36
N THR A 60 1.89 3.17 -7.38
CA THR A 60 2.22 2.18 -6.36
C THR A 60 3.28 2.73 -5.41
N LEU A 61 3.46 2.10 -4.26
CA LEU A 61 4.57 2.43 -3.36
C LEU A 61 5.93 2.26 -4.05
N ASP A 62 6.04 1.26 -4.93
CA ASP A 62 7.28 1.01 -5.69
C ASP A 62 7.57 2.12 -6.69
N ASP A 63 6.57 2.71 -7.33
CA ASP A 63 6.76 3.88 -8.21
C ASP A 63 7.38 5.06 -7.44
N ILE A 64 6.90 5.33 -6.23
CA ILE A 64 7.46 6.37 -5.36
C ILE A 64 8.92 6.05 -5.00
N ARG A 65 9.20 4.79 -4.64
CA ARG A 65 10.56 4.32 -4.36
C ARG A 65 11.48 4.51 -5.55
N VAL A 66 11.04 4.13 -6.75
CA VAL A 66 11.82 4.25 -7.99
C VAL A 66 12.17 5.72 -8.26
N GLN A 67 11.22 6.63 -8.15
CA GLN A 67 11.46 8.07 -8.34
C GLN A 67 12.53 8.60 -7.39
N ILE A 68 12.49 8.22 -6.12
CA ILE A 68 13.50 8.61 -5.12
C ILE A 68 14.88 8.05 -5.49
N THR A 69 14.96 6.75 -5.79
CA THR A 69 16.24 6.07 -6.05
C THR A 69 16.88 6.54 -7.36
N GLU A 70 16.10 6.78 -8.41
CA GLU A 70 16.62 7.34 -9.66
C GLU A 70 17.24 8.73 -9.48
N ASN A 71 16.64 9.59 -8.64
CA ASN A 71 17.22 10.89 -8.35
C ASN A 71 18.54 10.77 -7.58
N ILE A 72 18.64 9.82 -6.66
CA ILE A 72 19.90 9.51 -5.96
C ILE A 72 20.97 9.07 -6.96
N GLU A 73 20.66 8.14 -7.87
CA GLU A 73 21.58 7.61 -8.87
C GLU A 73 22.07 8.69 -9.86
N ARG A 74 21.22 9.64 -10.19
CA ARG A 74 21.54 10.78 -11.06
C ARG A 74 22.29 11.90 -10.33
N GLY A 75 22.62 11.73 -9.05
CA GLY A 75 23.29 12.74 -8.24
C GLY A 75 22.40 13.93 -7.84
N LYS A 76 21.07 13.81 -8.05
CA LYS A 76 20.09 14.82 -7.68
C LYS A 76 19.64 14.63 -6.23
N THR A 77 20.59 14.82 -5.31
CA THR A 77 20.36 14.54 -3.88
C THR A 77 19.28 15.44 -3.27
N THR A 78 19.20 16.70 -3.68
CA THR A 78 18.20 17.64 -3.16
C THR A 78 16.79 17.18 -3.54
N GLU A 79 16.56 16.85 -4.80
CA GLU A 79 15.29 16.35 -5.30
C GLU A 79 14.90 15.02 -4.67
N ALA A 80 15.89 14.15 -4.42
CA ALA A 80 15.62 12.89 -3.72
C ALA A 80 15.20 13.11 -2.26
N ILE A 81 15.80 14.09 -1.57
CA ILE A 81 15.42 14.45 -0.19
C ILE A 81 14.00 15.06 -0.16
N GLU A 82 13.69 15.92 -1.11
CA GLU A 82 12.33 16.51 -1.25
C GLU A 82 11.30 15.42 -1.43
N LEU A 83 11.47 14.52 -2.41
CA LEU A 83 10.59 13.37 -2.64
C LEU A 83 10.44 12.47 -1.41
N LEU A 84 11.55 12.24 -0.69
CA LEU A 84 11.50 11.44 0.52
C LEU A 84 10.72 12.13 1.65
N SER A 85 10.90 13.44 1.81
CA SER A 85 10.14 14.22 2.81
C SER A 85 8.64 14.30 2.49
N GLU A 86 8.29 14.29 1.20
CA GLU A 86 6.93 14.33 0.70
C GLU A 86 6.32 12.93 0.49
N ALA A 87 7.07 11.85 0.70
CA ALA A 87 6.63 10.48 0.42
C ALA A 87 5.31 10.13 1.13
N ARG A 88 5.05 10.68 2.31
CA ARG A 88 3.77 10.50 3.00
C ARG A 88 2.60 11.09 2.20
N PHE A 89 2.77 12.27 1.63
CA PHE A 89 1.73 12.91 0.82
C PHE A 89 1.53 12.15 -0.49
N HIS A 90 2.61 11.78 -1.17
CA HIS A 90 2.55 10.95 -2.38
C HIS A 90 1.88 9.61 -2.12
N LEU A 91 2.14 8.99 -0.96
CA LEU A 91 1.47 7.75 -0.58
C LEU A 91 -0.02 7.97 -0.34
N LEU A 92 -0.41 9.03 0.35
CA LEU A 92 -1.82 9.37 0.57
C LEU A 92 -2.54 9.64 -0.76
N ASP A 93 -1.89 10.35 -1.69
CA ASP A 93 -2.43 10.61 -3.02
C ASP A 93 -2.55 9.34 -3.88
N SER A 94 -1.75 8.31 -3.59
CA SER A 94 -1.81 7.01 -4.28
C SER A 94 -2.93 6.10 -3.77
N VAL A 95 -3.48 6.38 -2.59
CA VAL A 95 -4.60 5.61 -2.03
C VAL A 95 -5.89 5.92 -2.77
N VAL A 96 -6.53 4.87 -3.27
CA VAL A 96 -7.85 4.98 -3.90
C VAL A 96 -8.93 4.70 -2.87
N GLU A 97 -9.97 5.51 -2.84
CA GLU A 97 -11.07 5.36 -1.89
C GLU A 97 -12.39 5.04 -2.61
N LYS A 98 -13.15 4.10 -2.06
CA LYS A 98 -14.50 3.75 -2.48
C LYS A 98 -15.29 3.28 -1.28
N ASP A 99 -16.39 3.97 -0.97
CA ASP A 99 -17.19 3.75 0.25
C ASP A 99 -16.30 3.88 1.50
N ASN A 100 -16.28 2.89 2.37
CA ASN A 100 -15.42 2.83 3.54
C ASN A 100 -14.11 2.02 3.32
N ILE A 101 -13.81 1.69 2.05
CA ILE A 101 -12.62 0.95 1.64
C ILE A 101 -11.61 1.91 1.03
N SER A 102 -10.37 1.86 1.51
CA SER A 102 -9.20 2.47 0.89
C SER A 102 -8.30 1.37 0.33
N PHE A 103 -7.70 1.60 -0.81
CA PHE A 103 -6.83 0.63 -1.50
C PHE A 103 -5.44 1.21 -1.73
N LEU A 104 -4.42 0.43 -1.37
CA LEU A 104 -3.02 0.74 -1.59
C LEU A 104 -2.34 -0.42 -2.34
N ALA A 105 -1.69 -0.11 -3.46
CA ALA A 105 -0.83 -1.06 -4.17
C ALA A 105 0.64 -0.85 -3.78
N ILE A 106 1.30 -1.94 -3.38
CA ILE A 106 2.75 -1.91 -3.09
C ILE A 106 3.55 -1.89 -4.40
N GLY A 107 3.14 -2.68 -5.39
CA GLY A 107 3.85 -2.81 -6.65
C GLY A 107 4.95 -3.85 -6.62
N ARG A 108 5.75 -3.88 -7.67
CA ARG A 108 6.81 -4.87 -7.87
C ARG A 108 8.18 -4.26 -7.54
N PRO A 109 8.90 -4.74 -6.54
CA PRO A 109 10.26 -4.31 -6.29
C PRO A 109 11.18 -4.88 -7.39
N GLU A 110 11.45 -4.10 -8.43
CA GLU A 110 12.28 -4.52 -9.57
C GLU A 110 13.75 -4.12 -9.48
N ALA A 111 14.25 -3.58 -8.40
CA ALA A 111 15.60 -3.05 -8.42
C ALA A 111 16.62 -3.93 -7.69
N ALA A 112 17.62 -4.32 -8.42
CA ALA A 112 18.93 -4.67 -7.91
C ALA A 112 19.59 -3.41 -7.35
N GLY A 113 19.52 -3.21 -6.05
CA GLY A 113 20.13 -2.09 -5.34
C GLY A 113 19.62 -2.04 -3.91
N CYS A 114 20.51 -2.09 -2.94
CA CYS A 114 20.14 -2.04 -1.54
C CYS A 114 19.92 -0.60 -1.08
N TYR A 115 18.78 -0.02 -1.37
CA TYR A 115 18.34 1.26 -0.81
C TYR A 115 17.65 1.05 0.54
N CYS A 116 18.32 0.36 1.45
CA CYS A 116 17.76 -0.08 2.73
C CYS A 116 17.16 1.08 3.55
N LYS A 117 17.77 2.27 3.50
CA LYS A 117 17.27 3.45 4.22
C LYS A 117 15.96 3.97 3.62
N VAL A 118 15.86 4.03 2.30
CA VAL A 118 14.64 4.45 1.60
C VAL A 118 13.52 3.45 1.87
N ASN A 119 13.81 2.17 1.74
CA ASN A 119 12.85 1.09 2.01
C ASN A 119 12.38 1.11 3.47
N ALA A 120 13.28 1.30 4.43
CA ALA A 120 12.93 1.38 5.84
C ALA A 120 12.05 2.59 6.15
N TYR A 121 12.33 3.73 5.52
CA TYR A 121 11.50 4.93 5.67
C TYR A 121 10.10 4.72 5.09
N LEU A 122 10.00 4.24 3.84
CA LEU A 122 8.71 3.98 3.20
C LEU A 122 7.87 2.95 3.96
N LYS A 123 8.51 1.92 4.51
CA LYS A 123 7.84 0.96 5.39
C LYS A 123 7.19 1.65 6.59
N ARG A 124 7.92 2.56 7.26
CA ARG A 124 7.37 3.33 8.39
C ARG A 124 6.20 4.23 7.97
N VAL A 125 6.27 4.84 6.79
CA VAL A 125 5.17 5.65 6.27
C VAL A 125 3.92 4.80 6.07
N VAL A 126 4.06 3.59 5.52
CA VAL A 126 2.94 2.64 5.37
C VAL A 126 2.39 2.19 6.73
N GLU A 127 3.26 1.86 7.69
CA GLU A 127 2.86 1.47 9.04
C GLU A 127 2.03 2.58 9.70
N THR A 128 2.49 3.83 9.61
CA THR A 128 1.76 5.00 10.14
C THR A 128 0.42 5.21 9.41
N LEU A 129 0.37 4.96 8.10
CA LEU A 129 -0.88 5.01 7.36
C LEU A 129 -1.87 3.97 7.88
N CYS A 130 -1.43 2.74 8.12
CA CYS A 130 -2.27 1.64 8.62
C CYS A 130 -2.93 1.98 9.97
N GLU A 131 -2.28 2.74 10.83
CA GLU A 131 -2.82 3.15 12.14
C GLU A 131 -4.10 4.01 12.05
N ASN A 132 -4.38 4.60 10.88
CA ASN A 132 -5.59 5.39 10.65
C ASN A 132 -6.82 4.56 10.25
N TYR A 133 -6.68 3.23 10.20
CA TYR A 133 -7.75 2.32 9.81
C TYR A 133 -8.11 1.36 10.93
N ASP A 134 -9.38 0.95 10.97
CA ASP A 134 -9.88 -0.05 11.93
C ASP A 134 -9.45 -1.46 11.51
N PHE A 135 -9.50 -1.72 10.20
CA PHE A 135 -9.09 -3.00 9.61
C PHE A 135 -8.08 -2.77 8.48
N VAL A 136 -7.05 -3.61 8.45
CA VAL A 136 -6.07 -3.68 7.35
C VAL A 136 -6.07 -5.12 6.83
N VAL A 137 -6.25 -5.28 5.53
CA VAL A 137 -6.25 -6.58 4.83
C VAL A 137 -5.09 -6.57 3.83
N ILE A 138 -4.16 -7.54 3.97
CA ILE A 138 -2.96 -7.65 3.13
C ILE A 138 -2.97 -9.00 2.42
#